data_304ce7e9ce7b5268ecf2cf707e06710f
#
_entry.id   304ce7e9ce7b5268ecf2cf707e06710f
#
_cell.length_a   1.000
_cell.length_b   1.000
_cell.length_c   1.000
_cell.angle_alpha   90.00
_cell.angle_beta   90.00
_cell.angle_gamma   90.00
#
_symmetry.space_group_name_H-M   'P 1'
#
loop_
_entity.id
_entity.type
_entity.pdbx_description
1 polymer ?
#
loop_
_entity_poly.entity_id
_entity_poly.type
_entity_poly.pdbx_seq_one_letter_code
_entity_poly.pdbx_strand_id
1 'polypeptide(L)'
;MKVLTDLLQEDTAGDPTGRHPLWTGKRLVQITRELRQLDIAVSPRTVRRLLAQVGYALHANAKSLSTPHEQRDQQFQCIARQKKRFGCRSLPMISVDTKKKELVGNFKNPGRVWGREPTAVKDHDFRSEAQGLAIPYGIYDLVTNRGSVFVGTSHDTPEFAAGNVAQWWRQFGRRNYMDVSQLLILADSGGSNGARVRAWKYALQKQVADRFDLEVTVCHYPTGASKWNPIEHRLFSEISKHWAGQPLDSYQTILRLIAETKTRTGLRVKSHLVSRHFETGKKVSAQQMSQLRLVKHKVLPQWNYTLYPREKPN
;
A
#
# COMPACT_ATOMS: atom_id res chain seq x y z
N MET A 1 -32.83 31.72 7.02
CA MET A 1 -32.44 30.47 7.73
C MET A 1 -33.51 29.38 7.53
N LYS A 2 -34.76 29.60 7.89
CA LYS A 2 -35.84 28.61 7.73
C LYS A 2 -35.91 28.05 6.30
N VAL A 3 -35.97 28.92 5.28
CA VAL A 3 -36.01 28.50 3.85
C VAL A 3 -34.81 27.60 3.47
N LEU A 4 -33.62 27.88 3.98
CA LEU A 4 -32.44 27.03 3.72
C LEU A 4 -32.59 25.66 4.38
N THR A 5 -33.11 25.61 5.62
CA THR A 5 -33.32 24.34 6.33
C THR A 5 -34.40 23.50 5.65
N ASP A 6 -35.51 24.14 5.24
CA ASP A 6 -36.61 23.46 4.53
C ASP A 6 -36.11 22.91 3.17
N LEU A 7 -35.35 23.70 2.42
CA LEU A 7 -34.76 23.30 1.14
C LEU A 7 -33.75 22.12 1.27
N LEU A 8 -33.07 22.02 2.40
CA LEU A 8 -32.16 20.92 2.67
C LEU A 8 -32.90 19.65 3.12
N GLN A 9 -34.12 19.79 3.69
CA GLN A 9 -34.81 18.70 4.32
C GLN A 9 -35.17 17.58 3.35
N GLU A 10 -35.54 17.92 2.11
CA GLU A 10 -35.88 16.96 1.04
C GLU A 10 -34.67 16.14 0.57
N ASP A 11 -33.44 16.73 0.60
CA ASP A 11 -32.21 16.10 0.12
C ASP A 11 -31.23 15.79 1.26
N THR A 12 -31.72 15.78 2.48
CA THR A 12 -30.94 15.39 3.65
C THR A 12 -31.15 13.91 3.93
N ALA A 13 -30.09 13.15 3.82
CA ALA A 13 -30.08 11.76 4.20
C ALA A 13 -29.69 11.62 5.68
N GLY A 14 -30.26 10.63 6.34
CA GLY A 14 -29.95 10.25 7.70
C GLY A 14 -30.16 8.77 7.91
N ASP A 15 -29.65 8.25 9.00
CA ASP A 15 -29.91 6.88 9.42
C ASP A 15 -31.34 6.78 9.95
N PRO A 16 -32.18 5.88 9.42
CA PRO A 16 -33.53 5.63 9.92
C PRO A 16 -33.56 5.26 11.41
N THR A 17 -32.44 4.77 11.95
CA THR A 17 -32.32 4.42 13.38
C THR A 17 -31.85 5.63 14.24
N GLY A 18 -31.64 6.79 13.66
CA GLY A 18 -31.21 8.02 14.36
C GLY A 18 -29.79 7.99 14.96
N ARG A 19 -28.98 6.99 14.61
CA ARG A 19 -27.61 6.83 15.16
C ARG A 19 -26.56 7.67 14.47
N HIS A 20 -26.83 8.15 13.26
CA HIS A 20 -25.90 8.94 12.47
C HIS A 20 -26.45 10.36 12.23
N PRO A 21 -25.57 11.38 12.19
CA PRO A 21 -25.97 12.73 11.91
C PRO A 21 -26.52 12.89 10.49
N LEU A 22 -27.41 13.84 10.31
CA LEU A 22 -27.96 14.22 9.02
C LEU A 22 -26.85 14.76 8.11
N TRP A 23 -26.91 14.41 6.81
CA TRP A 23 -25.97 14.90 5.81
C TRP A 23 -26.68 15.16 4.47
N THR A 24 -26.11 16.06 3.67
CA THR A 24 -26.57 16.35 2.32
C THR A 24 -25.43 16.31 1.31
N GLY A 25 -25.69 15.74 0.13
CA GLY A 25 -24.74 15.71 -1.00
C GLY A 25 -24.82 16.93 -1.91
N LYS A 26 -25.72 17.89 -1.65
CA LYS A 26 -25.88 19.08 -2.50
C LYS A 26 -24.60 19.92 -2.53
N ARG A 27 -24.24 20.37 -3.72
CA ARG A 27 -23.13 21.32 -3.92
C ARG A 27 -23.59 22.74 -3.64
N LEU A 28 -22.70 23.60 -3.12
CA LEU A 28 -23.02 25.00 -2.86
C LEU A 28 -23.67 25.72 -4.05
N VAL A 29 -23.21 25.42 -5.27
CA VAL A 29 -23.77 26.01 -6.51
C VAL A 29 -25.21 25.55 -6.75
N GLN A 30 -25.56 24.31 -6.42
CA GLN A 30 -26.92 23.78 -6.53
C GLN A 30 -27.83 24.49 -5.54
N ILE A 31 -27.45 24.55 -4.27
CA ILE A 31 -28.20 25.28 -3.22
C ILE A 31 -28.36 26.74 -3.60
N THR A 32 -27.31 27.39 -4.13
CA THR A 32 -27.40 28.78 -4.58
C THR A 32 -28.41 28.95 -5.71
N ARG A 33 -28.49 28.00 -6.65
CA ARG A 33 -29.45 28.03 -7.76
C ARG A 33 -30.88 27.86 -7.26
N GLU A 34 -31.11 26.92 -6.38
CA GLU A 34 -32.42 26.64 -5.78
C GLU A 34 -32.92 27.83 -4.94
N LEU A 35 -32.06 28.44 -4.13
CA LEU A 35 -32.41 29.67 -3.41
C LEU A 35 -32.78 30.83 -4.35
N ARG A 36 -32.08 30.94 -5.50
CA ARG A 36 -32.43 31.96 -6.51
C ARG A 36 -33.79 31.71 -7.16
N GLN A 37 -34.22 30.45 -7.32
CA GLN A 37 -35.56 30.10 -7.79
C GLN A 37 -36.65 30.48 -6.77
N LEU A 38 -36.27 30.72 -5.52
CA LEU A 38 -37.15 31.20 -4.43
C LEU A 38 -36.94 32.71 -4.18
N ASP A 39 -36.45 33.45 -5.20
CA ASP A 39 -36.15 34.88 -5.18
C ASP A 39 -35.12 35.32 -4.11
N ILE A 40 -34.31 34.37 -3.65
CA ILE A 40 -33.24 34.67 -2.68
C ILE A 40 -31.88 34.68 -3.42
N ALA A 41 -31.42 35.88 -3.79
CA ALA A 41 -30.15 36.08 -4.48
C ALA A 41 -28.97 36.10 -3.48
N VAL A 42 -28.26 34.98 -3.38
CA VAL A 42 -27.08 34.83 -2.50
C VAL A 42 -25.89 34.24 -3.27
N SER A 43 -24.69 34.51 -2.81
CA SER A 43 -23.47 33.88 -3.36
C SER A 43 -23.22 32.50 -2.76
N PRO A 44 -22.49 31.60 -3.44
CA PRO A 44 -22.06 30.31 -2.87
C PRO A 44 -21.26 30.49 -1.55
N ARG A 45 -20.52 31.58 -1.42
CA ARG A 45 -19.80 31.92 -0.20
C ARG A 45 -20.75 32.23 0.97
N THR A 46 -21.83 32.94 0.66
CA THR A 46 -22.90 33.23 1.65
C THR A 46 -23.60 31.93 2.05
N VAL A 47 -23.95 31.06 1.10
CA VAL A 47 -24.54 29.74 1.37
C VAL A 47 -23.64 28.92 2.30
N ARG A 48 -22.34 28.87 2.05
CA ARG A 48 -21.39 28.18 2.94
C ARG A 48 -21.43 28.72 4.38
N ARG A 49 -21.50 30.04 4.54
CA ARG A 49 -21.61 30.69 5.88
C ARG A 49 -22.92 30.33 6.57
N LEU A 50 -24.02 30.34 5.83
CA LEU A 50 -25.34 29.97 6.36
C LEU A 50 -25.40 28.48 6.75
N LEU A 51 -24.83 27.58 5.94
CA LEU A 51 -24.71 26.18 6.29
C LEU A 51 -23.95 25.96 7.61
N ALA A 52 -22.84 26.68 7.79
CA ALA A 52 -22.08 26.61 9.03
C ALA A 52 -22.89 27.09 10.25
N GLN A 53 -23.77 28.09 10.08
CA GLN A 53 -24.66 28.56 11.15
C GLN A 53 -25.73 27.55 11.55
N VAL A 54 -26.13 26.65 10.63
CA VAL A 54 -27.07 25.55 10.91
C VAL A 54 -26.35 24.22 11.20
N GLY A 55 -25.05 24.28 11.48
CA GLY A 55 -24.25 23.13 11.92
C GLY A 55 -23.73 22.22 10.81
N TYR A 56 -23.88 22.58 9.52
CA TYR A 56 -23.33 21.81 8.41
C TYR A 56 -21.89 22.26 8.09
N ALA A 57 -20.96 21.30 8.02
CA ALA A 57 -19.61 21.49 7.54
C ALA A 57 -19.22 20.37 6.58
N LEU A 58 -18.23 20.64 5.72
CA LEU A 58 -17.67 19.59 4.88
C LEU A 58 -16.79 18.67 5.73
N HIS A 59 -17.23 17.43 5.87
CA HIS A 59 -16.49 16.38 6.55
C HIS A 59 -16.06 15.31 5.58
N ALA A 60 -14.80 14.90 5.67
CA ALA A 60 -14.37 13.61 5.15
C ALA A 60 -14.53 12.56 6.26
N ASN A 61 -14.75 11.30 5.88
CA ASN A 61 -14.78 10.22 6.85
C ASN A 61 -13.50 10.21 7.68
N ALA A 62 -13.64 10.42 8.98
CA ALA A 62 -12.53 10.29 9.92
C ALA A 62 -12.23 8.81 10.11
N LYS A 63 -10.99 8.40 9.79
CA LYS A 63 -10.55 7.06 10.14
C LYS A 63 -10.47 6.96 11.66
N SER A 64 -11.31 6.12 12.28
CA SER A 64 -11.11 5.75 13.67
C SER A 64 -9.72 5.12 13.78
N LEU A 65 -8.87 5.67 14.64
CA LEU A 65 -7.60 5.05 14.94
C LEU A 65 -7.90 3.73 15.64
N SER A 66 -7.44 2.61 15.03
CA SER A 66 -7.38 1.34 15.76
C SER A 66 -6.66 1.59 17.08
N THR A 67 -7.14 1.00 18.17
CA THR A 67 -6.52 1.11 19.50
C THR A 67 -5.01 0.94 19.37
N PRO A 68 -4.19 1.90 19.84
CA PRO A 68 -2.74 1.80 19.74
C PRO A 68 -2.29 0.55 20.47
N HIS A 69 -1.51 -0.30 19.81
CA HIS A 69 -0.90 -1.44 20.48
C HIS A 69 0.09 -0.89 21.52
N GLU A 70 0.02 -1.36 22.77
CA GLU A 70 0.85 -0.87 23.89
C GLU A 70 2.36 -0.83 23.57
N GLN A 71 2.82 -1.78 22.75
CA GLN A 71 4.23 -1.91 22.35
C GLN A 71 4.57 -1.14 21.07
N ARG A 72 3.67 -0.31 20.57
CA ARG A 72 3.84 0.39 19.28
C ARG A 72 5.07 1.29 19.26
N ASP A 73 5.22 2.14 20.27
CA ASP A 73 6.33 3.11 20.33
C ASP A 73 7.67 2.41 20.50
N GLN A 74 7.71 1.35 21.30
CA GLN A 74 8.90 0.50 21.47
C GLN A 74 9.31 -0.16 20.13
N GLN A 75 8.33 -0.58 19.32
CA GLN A 75 8.61 -1.14 17.99
C GLN A 75 9.15 -0.09 17.01
N PHE A 76 8.59 1.12 17.01
CA PHE A 76 9.14 2.21 16.19
C PHE A 76 10.58 2.54 16.58
N GLN A 77 10.90 2.57 17.88
CA GLN A 77 12.27 2.75 18.37
C GLN A 77 13.18 1.60 17.91
N CYS A 78 12.69 0.36 17.93
CA CYS A 78 13.44 -0.81 17.45
C CYS A 78 13.75 -0.65 15.94
N ILE A 79 12.75 -0.33 15.12
CA ILE A 79 12.92 -0.08 13.68
C ILE A 79 13.92 1.07 13.45
N ALA A 80 13.81 2.17 14.18
CA ALA A 80 14.71 3.31 14.05
C ALA A 80 16.16 2.93 14.38
N ARG A 81 16.39 2.16 15.43
CA ARG A 81 17.74 1.63 15.80
C ARG A 81 18.30 0.74 14.70
N GLN A 82 17.49 -0.18 14.13
CA GLN A 82 17.95 -1.04 13.05
C GLN A 82 18.27 -0.23 11.79
N LYS A 83 17.43 0.72 11.42
CA LYS A 83 17.71 1.63 10.30
C LYS A 83 19.00 2.41 10.52
N LYS A 84 19.24 2.95 11.72
CA LYS A 84 20.51 3.63 12.05
C LYS A 84 21.70 2.71 11.94
N ARG A 85 21.60 1.48 12.52
CA ARG A 85 22.68 0.46 12.46
C ARG A 85 23.07 0.11 11.02
N PHE A 86 22.08 -0.12 10.17
CA PHE A 86 22.32 -0.46 8.78
C PHE A 86 22.83 0.75 7.98
N GLY A 87 22.25 1.93 8.22
CA GLY A 87 22.64 3.17 7.53
C GLY A 87 24.10 3.58 7.81
N CYS A 88 24.55 3.52 9.08
CA CYS A 88 25.95 3.83 9.43
C CYS A 88 26.97 2.87 8.78
N ARG A 89 26.52 1.70 8.32
CA ARG A 89 27.36 0.69 7.67
C ARG A 89 27.12 0.62 6.16
N SER A 90 26.34 1.53 5.61
CA SER A 90 25.93 1.55 4.18
C SER A 90 25.34 0.22 3.70
N LEU A 91 24.66 -0.52 4.59
CA LEU A 91 24.05 -1.80 4.30
C LEU A 91 22.65 -1.61 3.64
N PRO A 92 22.21 -2.56 2.80
CA PRO A 92 20.93 -2.49 2.12
C PRO A 92 19.76 -2.53 3.10
N MET A 93 18.82 -1.61 2.87
CA MET A 93 17.56 -1.51 3.62
C MET A 93 16.41 -1.39 2.62
N ILE A 94 15.52 -2.36 2.63
CA ILE A 94 14.33 -2.35 1.78
C ILE A 94 13.04 -2.30 2.62
N SER A 95 12.04 -1.64 2.06
CA SER A 95 10.68 -1.67 2.54
C SER A 95 9.83 -2.43 1.53
N VAL A 96 9.05 -3.39 1.99
CA VAL A 96 8.26 -4.29 1.14
C VAL A 96 6.80 -4.29 1.53
N ASP A 97 5.92 -4.35 0.52
CA ASP A 97 4.48 -4.53 0.71
C ASP A 97 3.78 -4.86 -0.61
N THR A 98 2.52 -5.30 -0.53
CA THR A 98 1.63 -5.45 -1.69
C THR A 98 0.72 -4.24 -1.79
N LYS A 99 0.82 -3.49 -2.90
CA LYS A 99 -0.14 -2.42 -3.21
C LYS A 99 -1.53 -3.03 -3.42
N LYS A 100 -2.58 -2.21 -3.21
CA LYS A 100 -3.94 -2.59 -3.57
C LYS A 100 -3.95 -3.30 -4.93
N LYS A 101 -4.62 -4.45 -4.98
CA LYS A 101 -4.82 -5.22 -6.21
C LYS A 101 -5.74 -4.45 -7.15
N GLU A 102 -5.42 -4.46 -8.45
CA GLU A 102 -6.17 -3.73 -9.45
C GLU A 102 -6.77 -4.70 -10.49
N LEU A 103 -8.01 -4.47 -10.88
CA LEU A 103 -8.61 -5.18 -12.01
C LEU A 103 -7.93 -4.74 -13.32
N VAL A 104 -7.63 -5.71 -14.16
CA VAL A 104 -7.04 -5.45 -15.48
C VAL A 104 -8.16 -5.41 -16.51
N GLY A 105 -8.37 -4.24 -17.11
CA GLY A 105 -9.45 -4.04 -18.07
C GLY A 105 -9.81 -2.56 -18.19
N ASN A 106 -10.78 -2.26 -19.05
CA ASN A 106 -11.24 -0.91 -19.27
C ASN A 106 -12.19 -0.43 -18.16
N PHE A 107 -11.69 -0.36 -16.93
CA PHE A 107 -12.42 0.07 -15.75
C PHE A 107 -12.04 1.49 -15.32
N LYS A 108 -12.94 2.13 -14.58
CA LYS A 108 -12.70 3.47 -14.03
C LYS A 108 -11.59 3.42 -12.98
N ASN A 109 -10.50 4.14 -13.24
CA ASN A 109 -9.46 4.36 -12.24
C ASN A 109 -9.66 5.74 -11.59
N PRO A 110 -9.62 5.86 -10.25
CA PRO A 110 -9.78 7.13 -9.55
C PRO A 110 -8.79 8.19 -10.01
N GLY A 111 -9.24 9.45 -10.06
CA GLY A 111 -8.42 10.59 -10.43
C GLY A 111 -8.97 11.33 -11.64
N ARG A 112 -8.22 12.35 -12.08
CA ARG A 112 -8.55 13.19 -13.25
C ARG A 112 -7.27 13.49 -14.00
N VAL A 113 -7.38 13.50 -15.34
CA VAL A 113 -6.30 13.88 -16.25
C VAL A 113 -6.79 14.96 -17.21
N TRP A 114 -5.87 15.77 -17.68
CA TRP A 114 -6.15 16.71 -18.77
C TRP A 114 -6.11 15.95 -20.10
N GLY A 115 -7.20 15.99 -20.83
CA GLY A 115 -7.35 15.39 -22.14
C GLY A 115 -8.32 16.23 -22.99
N ARG A 116 -8.31 16.04 -24.29
CA ARG A 116 -9.26 16.71 -25.19
C ARG A 116 -10.66 16.14 -25.01
N GLU A 117 -10.74 14.83 -24.79
CA GLU A 117 -11.98 14.10 -24.60
C GLU A 117 -11.88 13.14 -23.40
N PRO A 118 -13.01 12.80 -22.73
CA PRO A 118 -13.02 11.80 -21.69
C PRO A 118 -12.79 10.41 -22.28
N THR A 119 -11.98 9.60 -21.62
CA THR A 119 -11.83 8.18 -21.97
C THR A 119 -13.08 7.42 -21.51
N ALA A 120 -13.77 6.77 -22.45
CA ALA A 120 -14.89 5.90 -22.14
C ALA A 120 -14.39 4.64 -21.41
N VAL A 121 -15.03 4.32 -20.29
CA VAL A 121 -14.75 3.13 -19.47
C VAL A 121 -16.06 2.41 -19.17
N LYS A 122 -15.97 1.16 -18.70
CA LYS A 122 -17.15 0.40 -18.28
C LYS A 122 -17.84 1.10 -17.10
N ASP A 123 -19.15 1.02 -17.04
CA ASP A 123 -20.01 1.60 -16.00
C ASP A 123 -19.88 0.85 -14.67
N HIS A 124 -19.56 -0.45 -14.71
CA HIS A 124 -19.38 -1.31 -13.55
C HIS A 124 -18.03 -2.03 -13.53
N ASP A 125 -17.49 -2.22 -12.33
CA ASP A 125 -16.21 -2.90 -12.07
C ASP A 125 -16.44 -4.41 -11.79
N PHE A 126 -17.14 -5.12 -12.69
CA PHE A 126 -17.38 -6.56 -12.54
C PHE A 126 -16.11 -7.35 -12.79
N ARG A 127 -15.71 -8.16 -11.78
CA ARG A 127 -14.51 -9.01 -11.86
C ARG A 127 -14.59 -10.03 -13.01
N SER A 128 -15.77 -10.48 -13.37
CA SER A 128 -16.02 -11.40 -14.49
C SER A 128 -15.65 -10.81 -15.85
N GLU A 129 -15.62 -9.48 -15.95
CA GLU A 129 -15.27 -8.75 -17.16
C GLU A 129 -13.81 -8.31 -17.21
N ALA A 130 -13.06 -8.58 -16.16
CA ALA A 130 -11.63 -8.29 -16.11
C ALA A 130 -10.84 -9.36 -16.85
N GLN A 131 -9.77 -8.95 -17.54
CA GLN A 131 -8.78 -9.86 -18.11
C GLN A 131 -8.00 -10.61 -17.03
N GLY A 132 -7.98 -10.08 -15.81
CA GLY A 132 -7.29 -10.65 -14.67
C GLY A 132 -7.18 -9.67 -13.51
N LEU A 133 -6.37 -10.06 -12.53
CA LEU A 133 -6.08 -9.27 -11.34
C LEU A 133 -4.58 -9.00 -11.28
N ALA A 134 -4.19 -7.74 -11.33
CA ALA A 134 -2.81 -7.34 -11.10
C ALA A 134 -2.52 -7.24 -9.60
N ILE A 135 -1.42 -7.87 -9.17
CA ILE A 135 -0.95 -7.90 -7.79
C ILE A 135 0.41 -7.21 -7.73
N PRO A 136 0.47 -5.88 -7.55
CA PRO A 136 1.75 -5.17 -7.53
C PRO A 136 2.45 -5.34 -6.18
N TYR A 137 3.46 -6.18 -6.11
CA TYR A 137 4.36 -6.32 -4.96
C TYR A 137 5.53 -5.35 -5.12
N GLY A 138 5.63 -4.40 -4.20
CA GLY A 138 6.66 -3.39 -4.22
C GLY A 138 7.85 -3.73 -3.34
N ILE A 139 9.02 -3.31 -3.80
CA ILE A 139 10.26 -3.28 -3.05
C ILE A 139 10.85 -1.89 -3.22
N TYR A 140 10.93 -1.14 -2.13
CA TYR A 140 11.54 0.17 -2.11
C TYR A 140 12.87 0.13 -1.38
N ASP A 141 13.94 0.44 -2.09
CA ASP A 141 15.29 0.57 -1.54
C ASP A 141 15.45 1.97 -0.92
N LEU A 142 15.58 2.00 0.42
CA LEU A 142 15.65 3.23 1.18
C LEU A 142 16.96 4.00 0.97
N VAL A 143 18.02 3.30 0.65
CA VAL A 143 19.38 3.89 0.50
C VAL A 143 19.52 4.57 -0.86
N THR A 144 19.11 3.87 -1.92
CA THR A 144 19.27 4.35 -3.29
C THR A 144 18.06 5.13 -3.83
N ASN A 145 16.97 5.21 -3.08
CA ASN A 145 15.69 5.80 -3.51
C ASN A 145 15.19 5.16 -4.83
N ARG A 146 15.17 3.83 -4.88
CA ARG A 146 14.76 3.06 -6.05
C ARG A 146 13.56 2.17 -5.71
N GLY A 147 12.58 2.15 -6.61
CA GLY A 147 11.45 1.24 -6.55
C GLY A 147 11.61 0.08 -7.53
N SER A 148 11.24 -1.12 -7.12
CA SER A 148 11.02 -2.26 -7.99
C SER A 148 9.65 -2.83 -7.71
N VAL A 149 8.81 -2.99 -8.74
CA VAL A 149 7.46 -3.53 -8.57
C VAL A 149 7.31 -4.78 -9.43
N PHE A 150 6.94 -5.86 -8.77
CA PHE A 150 6.69 -7.17 -9.39
C PHE A 150 5.18 -7.38 -9.46
N VAL A 151 4.64 -7.31 -10.67
CA VAL A 151 3.19 -7.45 -10.91
C VAL A 151 2.87 -8.92 -11.11
N GLY A 152 2.28 -9.54 -10.08
CA GLY A 152 1.79 -10.92 -10.14
C GLY A 152 0.45 -11.01 -10.84
N THR A 153 0.21 -12.16 -11.52
CA THR A 153 -1.03 -12.43 -12.25
C THR A 153 -1.91 -13.49 -11.58
N SER A 154 -1.45 -14.08 -10.46
CA SER A 154 -2.16 -15.20 -9.81
C SER A 154 -2.57 -14.87 -8.37
N HIS A 155 -1.74 -15.16 -7.39
CA HIS A 155 -2.06 -15.00 -5.98
C HIS A 155 -0.95 -14.30 -5.20
N ASP A 156 -1.35 -13.44 -4.25
CA ASP A 156 -0.46 -12.82 -3.27
C ASP A 156 -0.15 -13.83 -2.16
N THR A 157 0.93 -14.56 -2.32
CA THR A 157 1.37 -15.60 -1.38
C THR A 157 2.71 -15.26 -0.75
N PRO A 158 3.06 -15.86 0.39
CA PRO A 158 4.39 -15.71 0.99
C PRO A 158 5.53 -16.16 0.07
N GLU A 159 5.29 -17.18 -0.77
CA GLU A 159 6.25 -17.66 -1.76
C GLU A 159 6.48 -16.61 -2.86
N PHE A 160 5.40 -15.97 -3.35
CA PHE A 160 5.47 -14.87 -4.29
C PHE A 160 6.26 -13.69 -3.70
N ALA A 161 5.93 -13.28 -2.48
CA ALA A 161 6.59 -12.16 -1.81
C ALA A 161 8.10 -12.40 -1.63
N ALA A 162 8.49 -13.56 -1.08
CA ALA A 162 9.91 -13.90 -0.90
C ALA A 162 10.65 -14.08 -2.23
N GLY A 163 9.98 -14.65 -3.24
CA GLY A 163 10.50 -14.79 -4.60
C GLY A 163 10.84 -13.45 -5.24
N ASN A 164 10.00 -12.44 -5.03
CA ASN A 164 10.25 -11.08 -5.51
C ASN A 164 11.44 -10.43 -4.79
N VAL A 165 11.59 -10.64 -3.48
CA VAL A 165 12.79 -10.19 -2.74
C VAL A 165 14.05 -10.86 -3.30
N ALA A 166 13.99 -12.17 -3.56
CA ALA A 166 15.10 -12.91 -4.16
C ALA A 166 15.44 -12.41 -5.58
N GLN A 167 14.43 -12.12 -6.39
CA GLN A 167 14.61 -11.57 -7.73
C GLN A 167 15.20 -10.17 -7.70
N TRP A 168 14.70 -9.30 -6.80
CA TRP A 168 15.25 -7.97 -6.57
C TRP A 168 16.73 -8.04 -6.17
N TRP A 169 17.09 -8.90 -5.21
CA TRP A 169 18.47 -9.07 -4.78
C TRP A 169 19.37 -9.51 -5.94
N ARG A 170 18.95 -10.49 -6.72
CA ARG A 170 19.69 -10.99 -7.88
C ARG A 170 19.93 -9.92 -8.94
N GLN A 171 18.91 -9.10 -9.24
CA GLN A 171 18.95 -8.15 -10.35
C GLN A 171 19.57 -6.80 -9.96
N PHE A 172 19.33 -6.34 -8.75
CA PHE A 172 19.68 -4.99 -8.29
C PHE A 172 20.55 -5.01 -7.04
N GLY A 173 20.16 -5.75 -5.99
CA GLY A 173 20.83 -5.74 -4.70
C GLY A 173 22.31 -6.09 -4.82
N ARG A 174 22.65 -7.22 -5.42
CA ARG A 174 24.05 -7.67 -5.60
C ARG A 174 24.94 -6.70 -6.38
N ARG A 175 24.36 -5.93 -7.30
CA ARG A 175 25.10 -4.95 -8.12
C ARG A 175 25.33 -3.64 -7.38
N ASN A 176 24.37 -3.23 -6.55
CA ASN A 176 24.44 -1.96 -5.82
C ASN A 176 25.15 -2.11 -4.47
N TYR A 177 25.23 -3.33 -3.94
CA TYR A 177 25.78 -3.66 -2.64
C TYR A 177 26.75 -4.84 -2.79
N MET A 178 27.94 -4.56 -3.30
CA MET A 178 28.98 -5.58 -3.45
C MET A 178 29.55 -5.95 -2.06
N ASP A 179 29.91 -7.20 -1.91
CA ASP A 179 30.57 -7.76 -0.70
C ASP A 179 29.76 -7.57 0.60
N VAL A 180 28.42 -7.50 0.50
CA VAL A 180 27.52 -7.33 1.65
C VAL A 180 26.82 -8.63 1.94
N SER A 181 26.89 -9.05 3.20
CA SER A 181 26.24 -10.26 3.72
C SER A 181 24.96 -10.00 4.54
N GLN A 182 24.50 -8.75 4.66
CA GLN A 182 23.38 -8.38 5.51
C GLN A 182 22.32 -7.59 4.73
N LEU A 183 21.03 -7.86 5.00
CA LEU A 183 19.89 -7.18 4.42
C LEU A 183 18.86 -6.87 5.51
N LEU A 184 18.39 -5.62 5.60
CA LEU A 184 17.24 -5.24 6.44
C LEU A 184 15.98 -5.16 5.58
N ILE A 185 14.94 -5.88 6.00
CA ILE A 185 13.59 -5.82 5.44
C ILE A 185 12.65 -5.17 6.43
N LEU A 186 11.99 -4.10 6.02
CA LEU A 186 10.88 -3.47 6.72
C LEU A 186 9.58 -3.90 6.05
N ALA A 187 8.66 -4.49 6.80
CA ALA A 187 7.42 -5.04 6.27
C ALA A 187 6.23 -4.73 7.19
N ASP A 188 5.02 -4.81 6.69
CA ASP A 188 3.83 -4.74 7.52
C ASP A 188 3.63 -6.03 8.33
N SER A 189 2.82 -5.97 9.39
CA SER A 189 2.49 -7.15 10.22
C SER A 189 1.46 -8.07 9.58
N GLY A 190 0.75 -7.62 8.55
CA GLY A 190 -0.29 -8.35 7.83
C GLY A 190 0.12 -8.79 6.42
N GLY A 191 -0.82 -9.41 5.70
CA GLY A 191 -0.60 -9.82 4.31
C GLY A 191 0.32 -11.02 4.13
N SER A 192 0.81 -11.22 2.91
CA SER A 192 1.67 -12.34 2.52
C SER A 192 3.03 -12.35 3.23
N ASN A 193 3.53 -11.18 3.61
CA ASN A 193 4.78 -10.94 4.33
C ASN A 193 4.58 -10.66 5.83
N GLY A 194 3.42 -11.06 6.39
CA GLY A 194 3.04 -10.76 7.77
C GLY A 194 3.90 -11.44 8.83
N ALA A 195 4.00 -10.79 10.01
CA ALA A 195 4.84 -11.22 11.12
C ALA A 195 4.52 -12.63 11.66
N ARG A 196 3.24 -13.04 11.62
CA ARG A 196 2.78 -14.36 12.09
C ARG A 196 2.87 -15.46 11.02
N VAL A 197 3.15 -15.10 9.75
CA VAL A 197 3.11 -16.01 8.62
C VAL A 197 4.36 -16.91 8.60
N ARG A 198 4.19 -18.20 8.95
CA ARG A 198 5.28 -19.19 8.93
C ARG A 198 5.85 -19.37 7.52
N ALA A 199 5.00 -19.42 6.52
CA ALA A 199 5.40 -19.62 5.12
C ALA A 199 6.28 -18.47 4.59
N TRP A 200 6.08 -17.22 5.06
CA TRP A 200 6.97 -16.10 4.76
C TRP A 200 8.39 -16.33 5.27
N LYS A 201 8.53 -16.68 6.55
CA LYS A 201 9.84 -16.97 7.16
C LYS A 201 10.55 -18.12 6.48
N TYR A 202 9.80 -19.18 6.16
CA TYR A 202 10.32 -20.36 5.47
C TYR A 202 10.77 -20.04 4.04
N ALA A 203 9.97 -19.27 3.30
CA ALA A 203 10.32 -18.86 1.95
C ALA A 203 11.52 -17.91 1.92
N LEU A 204 11.60 -16.94 2.86
CA LEU A 204 12.77 -16.06 2.99
C LEU A 204 14.06 -16.85 3.31
N GLN A 205 13.97 -17.84 4.23
CA GLN A 205 15.13 -18.69 4.52
C GLN A 205 15.65 -19.35 3.24
N LYS A 206 14.79 -20.03 2.50
CA LYS A 206 15.20 -20.80 1.31
C LYS A 206 15.60 -19.93 0.13
N GLN A 207 14.79 -18.91 -0.16
CA GLN A 207 14.91 -18.16 -1.41
C GLN A 207 15.86 -16.97 -1.31
N VAL A 208 16.12 -16.47 -0.09
CA VAL A 208 16.96 -15.29 0.12
C VAL A 208 18.18 -15.64 0.97
N ALA A 209 18.00 -16.01 2.24
CA ALA A 209 19.11 -16.23 3.16
C ALA A 209 20.07 -17.33 2.64
N ASP A 210 19.58 -18.55 2.43
CA ASP A 210 20.41 -19.68 1.99
C ASP A 210 20.94 -19.51 0.57
N ARG A 211 20.11 -18.96 -0.32
CA ARG A 211 20.45 -18.84 -1.74
C ARG A 211 21.58 -17.86 -2.00
N PHE A 212 21.63 -16.77 -1.25
CA PHE A 212 22.56 -15.67 -1.48
C PHE A 212 23.56 -15.49 -0.35
N ASP A 213 23.57 -16.38 0.62
CA ASP A 213 24.42 -16.30 1.82
C ASP A 213 24.23 -14.99 2.60
N LEU A 214 22.97 -14.64 2.86
CA LEU A 214 22.59 -13.37 3.48
C LEU A 214 21.99 -13.56 4.88
N GLU A 215 22.46 -12.76 5.81
CA GLU A 215 21.76 -12.50 7.06
C GLU A 215 20.57 -11.56 6.81
N VAL A 216 19.36 -12.05 6.87
CA VAL A 216 18.14 -11.28 6.60
C VAL A 216 17.48 -10.87 7.90
N THR A 217 17.67 -9.62 8.30
CA THR A 217 16.97 -9.02 9.45
C THR A 217 15.61 -8.49 8.98
N VAL A 218 14.54 -8.90 9.65
CA VAL A 218 13.17 -8.43 9.37
C VAL A 218 12.62 -7.70 10.57
N CYS A 219 12.09 -6.50 10.33
CA CYS A 219 11.34 -5.73 11.31
C CYS A 219 9.96 -5.41 10.76
N HIS A 220 8.91 -5.84 11.47
CA HIS A 220 7.54 -5.56 11.06
C HIS A 220 6.99 -4.31 11.76
N TYR A 221 6.29 -3.47 11.00
CA TYR A 221 5.50 -2.39 11.57
C TYR A 221 4.32 -2.96 12.37
N PRO A 222 3.92 -2.34 13.48
CA PRO A 222 2.77 -2.77 14.26
C PRO A 222 1.48 -2.74 13.43
N THR A 223 0.50 -3.54 13.80
CA THR A 223 -0.83 -3.53 13.18
C THR A 223 -1.42 -2.11 13.20
N GLY A 224 -2.01 -1.67 12.10
CA GLY A 224 -2.55 -0.32 11.93
C GLY A 224 -1.50 0.77 11.71
N ALA A 225 -0.23 0.39 11.54
CA ALA A 225 0.89 1.32 11.33
C ALA A 225 1.41 1.33 9.87
N SER A 226 0.69 0.76 8.92
CA SER A 226 1.09 0.70 7.50
C SER A 226 1.45 2.07 6.91
N LYS A 227 0.73 3.12 7.30
CA LYS A 227 1.03 4.48 6.86
C LYS A 227 2.44 4.99 7.22
N TRP A 228 3.16 4.32 8.14
CA TRP A 228 4.57 4.64 8.46
C TRP A 228 5.57 3.77 7.71
N ASN A 229 5.08 2.73 6.99
CA ASN A 229 5.92 1.93 6.12
C ASN A 229 6.40 2.81 4.94
N PRO A 230 7.74 3.01 4.75
CA PRO A 230 8.26 3.92 3.74
C PRO A 230 7.75 3.67 2.33
N ILE A 231 7.50 2.43 1.97
CA ILE A 231 7.02 2.06 0.64
C ILE A 231 5.68 2.72 0.28
N GLU A 232 4.79 2.90 1.27
CA GLU A 232 3.48 3.52 1.07
C GLU A 232 3.60 4.96 0.59
N HIS A 233 4.50 5.74 1.22
CA HIS A 233 4.66 7.17 0.92
C HIS A 233 5.66 7.44 -0.18
N ARG A 234 6.70 6.61 -0.29
CA ARG A 234 7.81 6.85 -1.20
C ARG A 234 7.64 6.21 -2.57
N LEU A 235 6.83 5.13 -2.65
CA LEU A 235 6.63 4.38 -3.89
C LEU A 235 5.15 4.30 -4.28
N PHE A 236 4.29 3.72 -3.45
CA PHE A 236 2.90 3.44 -3.85
C PHE A 236 2.05 4.69 -4.05
N SER A 237 2.25 5.73 -3.22
CA SER A 237 1.57 7.02 -3.42
C SER A 237 1.97 7.68 -4.75
N GLU A 238 3.24 7.59 -5.15
CA GLU A 238 3.72 8.18 -6.40
C GLU A 238 3.20 7.41 -7.62
N ILE A 239 3.17 6.07 -7.55
CA ILE A 239 2.51 5.26 -8.59
C ILE A 239 1.03 5.62 -8.71
N SER A 240 0.32 5.72 -7.58
CA SER A 240 -1.11 6.07 -7.58
C SER A 240 -1.39 7.45 -8.15
N LYS A 241 -0.52 8.42 -7.92
CA LYS A 241 -0.61 9.75 -8.54
C LYS A 241 -0.33 9.70 -10.04
N HIS A 242 0.64 8.89 -10.46
CA HIS A 242 1.07 8.83 -11.87
C HIS A 242 0.00 8.19 -12.77
N TRP A 243 -0.65 7.13 -12.32
CA TRP A 243 -1.67 6.44 -13.10
C TRP A 243 -3.12 6.90 -12.82
N ALA A 244 -3.29 7.94 -11.98
CA ALA A 244 -4.60 8.46 -11.64
C ALA A 244 -5.39 8.85 -12.89
N GLY A 245 -6.67 8.40 -12.98
CA GLY A 245 -7.56 8.70 -14.11
C GLY A 245 -7.22 7.97 -15.42
N GLN A 246 -6.22 7.09 -15.45
CA GLN A 246 -5.90 6.25 -16.61
C GLN A 246 -6.50 4.85 -16.42
N PRO A 247 -7.25 4.30 -17.39
CA PRO A 247 -7.69 2.91 -17.35
C PRO A 247 -6.48 1.96 -17.29
N LEU A 248 -6.56 0.95 -16.46
CA LEU A 248 -5.53 -0.11 -16.34
C LEU A 248 -5.93 -1.30 -17.24
N ASP A 249 -6.00 -1.04 -18.55
CA ASP A 249 -6.60 -1.91 -19.55
C ASP A 249 -5.85 -3.21 -19.82
N SER A 250 -4.55 -3.24 -19.52
CA SER A 250 -3.69 -4.40 -19.77
C SER A 250 -2.54 -4.44 -18.76
N TYR A 251 -1.93 -5.62 -18.58
CA TYR A 251 -0.69 -5.75 -17.81
C TYR A 251 0.44 -4.90 -18.35
N GLN A 252 0.53 -4.74 -19.68
CA GLN A 252 1.53 -3.91 -20.34
C GLN A 252 1.37 -2.43 -19.95
N THR A 253 0.13 -1.93 -19.97
CA THR A 253 -0.19 -0.56 -19.51
C THR A 253 0.18 -0.36 -18.05
N ILE A 254 -0.16 -1.30 -17.17
CA ILE A 254 0.20 -1.25 -15.75
C ILE A 254 1.72 -1.20 -15.58
N LEU A 255 2.46 -2.09 -16.25
CA LEU A 255 3.92 -2.13 -16.17
C LEU A 255 4.55 -0.82 -16.67
N ARG A 256 4.07 -0.28 -17.79
CA ARG A 256 4.53 0.99 -18.35
C ARG A 256 4.31 2.14 -17.37
N LEU A 257 3.09 2.31 -16.87
CA LEU A 257 2.75 3.39 -15.94
C LEU A 257 3.56 3.30 -14.63
N ILE A 258 3.80 2.09 -14.12
CA ILE A 258 4.68 1.89 -12.98
C ILE A 258 6.13 2.29 -13.30
N ALA A 259 6.67 1.86 -14.44
CA ALA A 259 8.05 2.13 -14.82
C ALA A 259 8.30 3.62 -15.13
N GLU A 260 7.32 4.34 -15.64
CA GLU A 260 7.37 5.77 -15.92
C GLU A 260 7.30 6.63 -14.64
N THR A 261 6.92 6.03 -13.48
CA THR A 261 6.82 6.76 -12.21
C THR A 261 8.18 7.29 -11.78
N LYS A 262 8.26 8.59 -11.62
CA LYS A 262 9.47 9.31 -11.18
C LYS A 262 9.10 10.54 -10.36
N THR A 263 10.00 10.99 -9.49
CA THR A 263 9.80 12.21 -8.69
C THR A 263 10.96 13.18 -8.87
N ARG A 264 10.73 14.44 -8.54
CA ARG A 264 11.78 15.47 -8.49
C ARG A 264 12.86 15.15 -7.44
N THR A 265 12.52 14.36 -6.42
CA THR A 265 13.44 13.89 -5.37
C THR A 265 14.28 12.69 -5.79
N GLY A 266 14.22 12.28 -7.05
CA GLY A 266 15.11 11.26 -7.63
C GLY A 266 14.59 9.83 -7.61
N LEU A 267 13.33 9.58 -7.20
CA LEU A 267 12.75 8.23 -7.33
C LEU A 267 12.79 7.77 -8.78
N ARG A 268 13.18 6.53 -8.98
CA ARG A 268 13.08 5.78 -10.24
C ARG A 268 12.48 4.42 -9.94
N VAL A 269 11.57 3.96 -10.78
CA VAL A 269 10.86 2.70 -10.59
C VAL A 269 11.12 1.77 -11.76
N LYS A 270 11.28 0.49 -11.47
CA LYS A 270 11.29 -0.59 -12.46
C LYS A 270 10.11 -1.51 -12.20
N SER A 271 9.50 -2.01 -13.27
CA SER A 271 8.38 -2.93 -13.22
C SER A 271 8.75 -4.27 -13.86
N HIS A 272 8.17 -5.36 -13.34
CA HIS A 272 8.39 -6.72 -13.84
C HIS A 272 7.08 -7.49 -13.79
N LEU A 273 6.76 -8.23 -14.86
CA LEU A 273 5.64 -9.16 -14.84
C LEU A 273 6.08 -10.49 -14.21
N VAL A 274 5.24 -11.02 -13.33
CA VAL A 274 5.42 -12.35 -12.73
C VAL A 274 4.21 -13.20 -13.10
N SER A 275 4.33 -13.90 -14.22
CA SER A 275 3.27 -14.76 -14.77
C SER A 275 3.21 -16.16 -14.15
N ARG A 276 4.20 -16.52 -13.32
CA ARG A 276 4.20 -17.79 -12.60
C ARG A 276 2.98 -17.91 -11.71
N HIS A 277 2.33 -19.05 -11.74
CA HIS A 277 1.23 -19.37 -10.83
C HIS A 277 1.76 -19.74 -9.44
N PHE A 278 1.13 -19.16 -8.41
CA PHE A 278 1.43 -19.43 -6.99
C PHE A 278 0.20 -20.03 -6.33
N GLU A 279 0.35 -21.21 -5.75
CA GLU A 279 -0.73 -21.88 -5.01
C GLU A 279 -0.95 -21.23 -3.65
N THR A 280 -2.22 -21.09 -3.27
CA THR A 280 -2.64 -20.63 -1.94
C THR A 280 -2.70 -21.80 -0.94
N GLY A 281 -2.79 -21.47 0.35
CA GLY A 281 -3.06 -22.46 1.40
C GLY A 281 -1.89 -23.36 1.79
N LYS A 282 -0.68 -23.18 1.24
CA LYS A 282 0.51 -23.95 1.63
C LYS A 282 0.83 -23.73 3.10
N LYS A 283 0.76 -24.79 3.90
CA LYS A 283 1.07 -24.80 5.32
C LYS A 283 2.53 -25.18 5.56
N VAL A 284 3.17 -24.53 6.51
CA VAL A 284 4.51 -24.88 6.97
C VAL A 284 4.41 -25.53 8.36
N SER A 285 4.89 -26.77 8.47
CA SER A 285 4.82 -27.58 9.67
C SER A 285 5.77 -27.04 10.79
N ALA A 286 5.55 -27.49 12.01
CA ALA A 286 6.46 -27.17 13.12
C ALA A 286 7.88 -27.71 12.87
N GLN A 287 7.99 -28.91 12.29
CA GLN A 287 9.27 -29.51 11.88
C GLN A 287 10.00 -28.68 10.84
N GLN A 288 9.30 -28.15 9.82
CA GLN A 288 9.90 -27.26 8.84
C GLN A 288 10.35 -25.93 9.47
N MET A 289 9.60 -25.42 10.46
CA MET A 289 9.97 -24.21 11.19
C MET A 289 11.20 -24.41 12.09
N SER A 290 11.36 -25.56 12.71
CA SER A 290 12.54 -25.88 13.56
C SER A 290 13.84 -25.99 12.73
N GLN A 291 13.74 -26.23 11.44
CA GLN A 291 14.89 -26.26 10.53
C GLN A 291 15.39 -24.88 10.12
N LEU A 292 14.66 -23.80 10.46
CA LEU A 292 15.09 -22.45 10.12
C LEU A 292 16.21 -21.99 11.07
N ARG A 293 17.21 -21.32 10.52
CA ARG A 293 18.22 -20.66 11.32
C ARG A 293 17.73 -19.24 11.68
N LEU A 294 16.60 -19.20 12.40
CA LEU A 294 15.88 -18.00 12.79
C LEU A 294 16.17 -17.63 14.25
N VAL A 295 16.72 -16.45 14.44
CA VAL A 295 16.98 -15.87 15.78
C VAL A 295 16.01 -14.71 16.00
N LYS A 296 15.16 -14.85 17.01
CA LYS A 296 14.26 -13.77 17.45
C LYS A 296 15.05 -12.73 18.23
N HIS A 297 14.75 -11.45 18.01
CA HIS A 297 15.39 -10.38 18.77
C HIS A 297 14.87 -10.32 20.21
N LYS A 298 15.68 -9.80 21.15
CA LYS A 298 15.27 -9.62 22.55
C LYS A 298 14.11 -8.63 22.71
N VAL A 299 14.06 -7.61 21.84
CA VAL A 299 13.01 -6.60 21.85
C VAL A 299 11.92 -7.01 20.85
N LEU A 300 10.71 -7.25 21.36
CA LEU A 300 9.51 -7.56 20.58
C LEU A 300 9.74 -8.69 19.55
N PRO A 301 10.06 -9.90 20.03
CA PRO A 301 10.44 -11.06 19.21
C PRO A 301 9.35 -11.49 18.23
N GLN A 302 8.11 -11.09 18.44
CA GLN A 302 7.00 -11.35 17.54
C GLN A 302 7.10 -10.56 16.22
N TRP A 303 7.80 -9.43 16.23
CA TRP A 303 7.95 -8.53 15.06
C TRP A 303 9.38 -8.42 14.53
N ASN A 304 10.37 -8.85 15.32
CA ASN A 304 11.78 -8.67 14.99
C ASN A 304 12.55 -9.98 15.05
N TYR A 305 13.19 -10.35 13.95
CA TYR A 305 14.00 -11.56 13.86
C TYR A 305 15.06 -11.44 12.78
N THR A 306 16.07 -12.29 12.83
CA THR A 306 17.09 -12.46 11.80
C THR A 306 17.12 -13.91 11.35
N LEU A 307 17.13 -14.11 10.03
CA LEU A 307 17.39 -15.38 9.38
C LEU A 307 18.85 -15.42 8.96
N TYR A 308 19.57 -16.43 9.40
CA TYR A 308 20.96 -16.67 9.00
C TYR A 308 20.98 -17.73 7.90
N PRO A 309 21.92 -17.64 6.94
CA PRO A 309 22.08 -18.70 5.95
C PRO A 309 22.44 -20.00 6.64
N ARG A 310 21.89 -21.11 6.16
CA ARG A 310 22.24 -22.45 6.61
C ARG A 310 23.47 -22.91 5.84
N GLU A 311 24.30 -23.73 6.47
CA GLU A 311 25.41 -24.38 5.80
C GLU A 311 24.87 -25.22 4.64
N LYS A 312 25.49 -25.11 3.49
CA LYS A 312 25.16 -26.00 2.37
C LYS A 312 25.58 -27.42 2.77
N PRO A 313 24.70 -28.41 2.65
CA PRO A 313 25.17 -29.78 2.78
C PRO A 313 26.30 -30.00 1.74
N ASN A 314 27.42 -30.52 2.22
CA ASN A 314 28.55 -30.93 1.40
C ASN A 314 28.09 -31.96 0.35
#